data_8c2d5aa599ecb0890b9ebcf74aee87e1
#
_entry.id   8c2d5aa599ecb0890b9ebcf74aee87e1
#
_cell.length_a   1.000
_cell.length_b   1.000
_cell.length_c   1.000
_cell.angle_alpha   90.00
_cell.angle_beta   90.00
_cell.angle_gamma   90.00
#
_symmetry.space_group_name_H-M   'P 1'
#
loop_
_entity.id
_entity.type
_entity.pdbx_description
1 polymer ?
#
loop_
_entity_poly.entity_id
_entity_poly.type
_entity_poly.pdbx_seq_one_letter_code
_entity_poly.pdbx_strand_id
1 'polypeptide(L)'
;MTSMKKAPFVTKAQVEEIAKTYPTPFYIYDEKGIRETARKINQAFSWNKGYKEYFAVKATPNPYILKILQEEGCGTDCSSYTELLMSKVCGFSGRDIMFSSNDTPEIGRASCRERV
;
A
#
# COMPACT_ATOMS: atom_id res chain seq x y z
N MET A 1 -7.00 16.96 25.99
CA MET A 1 -6.95 16.17 24.73
C MET A 1 -8.20 16.45 23.94
N THR A 2 -8.13 17.29 22.93
CA THR A 2 -9.24 17.52 22.02
C THR A 2 -9.38 16.28 21.13
N SER A 3 -10.44 15.52 21.34
CA SER A 3 -10.83 14.41 20.45
C SER A 3 -11.04 14.99 19.06
N MET A 4 -10.10 14.73 18.15
CA MET A 4 -10.31 15.05 16.73
C MET A 4 -11.48 14.18 16.24
N LYS A 5 -12.66 14.80 16.05
CA LYS A 5 -13.79 14.12 15.41
C LYS A 5 -13.34 13.69 14.02
N LYS A 6 -13.23 12.39 13.82
CA LYS A 6 -13.00 11.84 12.47
C LYS A 6 -14.21 12.16 11.62
N ALA A 7 -14.05 13.03 10.64
CA ALA A 7 -15.09 13.31 9.64
C ALA A 7 -14.85 12.42 8.42
N PRO A 8 -15.89 11.88 7.81
CA PRO A 8 -15.77 11.19 6.51
C PRO A 8 -15.17 12.15 5.48
N PHE A 9 -14.32 11.63 4.58
CA PHE A 9 -13.74 12.42 3.50
C PHE A 9 -14.71 12.63 2.31
N VAL A 10 -15.88 11.98 2.33
CA VAL A 10 -16.96 12.12 1.35
C VAL A 10 -18.26 12.49 2.06
N THR A 11 -19.09 13.27 1.38
CA THR A 11 -20.44 13.62 1.85
C THR A 11 -21.45 12.55 1.43
N LYS A 12 -22.61 12.54 2.08
CA LYS A 12 -23.73 11.66 1.69
C LYS A 12 -24.12 11.85 0.22
N ALA A 13 -24.23 13.09 -0.24
CA ALA A 13 -24.58 13.40 -1.63
C ALA A 13 -23.55 12.84 -2.63
N GLN A 14 -22.26 12.91 -2.31
CA GLN A 14 -21.20 12.31 -3.14
C GLN A 14 -21.32 10.77 -3.19
N VAL A 15 -21.61 10.13 -2.06
CA VAL A 15 -21.83 8.67 -2.03
C VAL A 15 -23.04 8.27 -2.88
N GLU A 16 -24.15 9.01 -2.77
CA GLU A 16 -25.36 8.76 -3.56
C GLU A 16 -25.09 8.94 -5.07
N GLU A 17 -24.30 9.91 -5.46
CA GLU A 17 -23.93 10.12 -6.86
C GLU A 17 -23.03 8.98 -7.39
N ILE A 18 -22.02 8.56 -6.60
CA ILE A 18 -21.14 7.42 -6.92
C ILE A 18 -21.96 6.13 -7.06
N ALA A 19 -22.94 5.91 -6.19
CA ALA A 19 -23.79 4.73 -6.21
C ALA A 19 -24.68 4.60 -7.46
N LYS A 20 -24.90 5.68 -8.19
CA LYS A 20 -25.60 5.63 -9.50
C LYS A 20 -24.75 4.93 -10.57
N THR A 21 -23.44 5.04 -10.49
CA THR A 21 -22.50 4.48 -11.47
C THR A 21 -21.95 3.13 -11.01
N TYR A 22 -21.67 2.99 -9.72
CA TYR A 22 -21.07 1.79 -9.13
C TYR A 22 -22.07 1.10 -8.20
N PRO A 23 -22.46 -0.16 -8.48
CA PRO A 23 -23.39 -0.88 -7.62
C PRO A 23 -22.76 -1.18 -6.25
N THR A 24 -23.57 -1.06 -5.20
CA THR A 24 -23.17 -1.44 -3.84
C THR A 24 -23.07 -2.97 -3.69
N PRO A 25 -22.16 -3.51 -2.85
CA PRO A 25 -21.19 -2.78 -2.02
C PRO A 25 -19.95 -2.37 -2.81
N PHE A 26 -19.31 -1.24 -2.43
CA PHE A 26 -18.05 -0.78 -3.01
C PHE A 26 -17.17 -0.11 -1.95
N TYR A 27 -15.85 -0.04 -2.22
CA TYR A 27 -14.90 0.69 -1.41
C TYR A 27 -14.60 2.05 -2.05
N ILE A 28 -14.49 3.08 -1.23
CA ILE A 28 -14.01 4.41 -1.64
C ILE A 28 -12.68 4.67 -0.93
N TYR A 29 -11.66 5.03 -1.68
CA TYR A 29 -10.35 5.36 -1.16
C TYR A 29 -10.09 6.86 -1.29
N ASP A 30 -9.50 7.46 -0.24
CA ASP A 30 -9.02 8.83 -0.25
C ASP A 30 -7.57 8.87 -0.71
N GLU A 31 -7.33 9.03 -2.00
CA GLU A 31 -5.97 9.10 -2.56
C GLU A 31 -5.16 10.23 -1.92
N LYS A 32 -5.75 11.41 -1.75
CA LYS A 32 -5.07 12.54 -1.10
C LYS A 32 -4.63 12.20 0.32
N GLY A 33 -5.52 11.62 1.11
CA GLY A 33 -5.22 11.19 2.48
C GLY A 33 -4.13 10.11 2.54
N ILE A 34 -4.14 9.15 1.60
CA ILE A 34 -3.09 8.12 1.49
C ILE A 34 -1.74 8.79 1.23
N ARG A 35 -1.64 9.68 0.24
CA ARG A 35 -0.41 10.38 -0.10
C ARG A 35 0.10 11.25 1.05
N GLU A 36 -0.77 12.02 1.67
CA GLU A 36 -0.40 12.87 2.81
C GLU A 36 0.11 12.04 3.99
N THR A 37 -0.49 10.90 4.27
CA THR A 37 -0.05 10.00 5.35
C THR A 37 1.31 9.39 5.05
N ALA A 38 1.55 8.93 3.82
CA ALA A 38 2.85 8.41 3.40
C ALA A 38 3.94 9.48 3.52
N ARG A 39 3.67 10.72 3.10
CA ARG A 39 4.61 11.84 3.23
C ARG A 39 4.90 12.19 4.69
N LYS A 40 3.88 12.21 5.55
CA LYS A 40 4.06 12.47 7.00
C LYS A 40 4.94 11.43 7.67
N ILE A 41 4.75 10.15 7.37
CA ILE A 41 5.61 9.07 7.89
C ILE A 41 7.06 9.24 7.41
N ASN A 42 7.26 9.42 6.11
CA ASN A 42 8.59 9.63 5.55
C ASN A 42 9.27 10.87 6.16
N GLN A 43 8.54 11.94 6.37
CA GLN A 43 9.05 13.15 7.02
C GLN A 43 9.43 12.92 8.49
N ALA A 44 8.59 12.18 9.23
CA ALA A 44 8.84 11.88 10.65
C ALA A 44 10.14 11.09 10.86
N PHE A 45 10.52 10.26 9.90
CA PHE A 45 11.74 9.45 9.95
C PHE A 45 12.88 10.00 9.07
N SER A 46 12.77 11.23 8.56
CA SER A 46 13.77 11.84 7.67
C SER A 46 15.18 11.99 8.29
N TRP A 47 15.28 11.96 9.61
CA TRP A 47 16.55 11.94 10.34
C TRP A 47 17.34 10.64 10.14
N ASN A 48 16.67 9.54 9.77
CA ASN A 48 17.29 8.26 9.48
C ASN A 48 17.41 8.07 7.97
N LYS A 49 18.59 8.28 7.41
CA LYS A 49 18.86 8.14 5.96
C LYS A 49 18.59 6.74 5.39
N GLY A 50 18.59 5.72 6.25
CA GLY A 50 18.29 4.33 5.88
C GLY A 50 16.82 3.95 5.98
N TYR A 51 15.96 4.87 6.45
CA TYR A 51 14.54 4.58 6.60
C TYR A 51 13.85 4.38 5.25
N LYS A 52 13.02 3.36 5.19
CA LYS A 52 12.09 3.12 4.10
C LYS A 52 10.83 2.46 4.65
N GLU A 53 9.66 3.01 4.29
CA GLU A 53 8.37 2.41 4.63
C GLU A 53 8.06 1.26 3.66
N TYR A 54 7.65 0.13 4.20
CA TYR A 54 7.18 -1.04 3.44
C TYR A 54 5.73 -1.32 3.79
N PHE A 55 4.85 -1.14 2.82
CA PHE A 55 3.43 -1.34 3.01
C PHE A 55 3.04 -2.82 2.90
N ALA A 56 2.34 -3.33 3.91
CA ALA A 56 1.85 -4.70 3.93
C ALA A 56 0.78 -4.93 2.84
N VAL A 57 1.13 -5.65 1.79
CA VAL A 57 0.24 -5.88 0.64
C VAL A 57 -1.08 -6.54 1.06
N LYS A 58 -1.03 -7.48 1.99
CA LYS A 58 -2.23 -8.16 2.53
C LYS A 58 -3.28 -7.22 3.15
N ALA A 59 -2.87 -6.05 3.62
CA ALA A 59 -3.78 -5.08 4.24
C ALA A 59 -4.73 -4.47 3.20
N THR A 60 -4.24 -4.22 1.99
CA THR A 60 -5.03 -3.71 0.86
C THR A 60 -4.39 -4.17 -0.45
N PRO A 61 -4.70 -5.40 -0.91
CA PRO A 61 -4.10 -5.97 -2.11
C PRO A 61 -4.71 -5.36 -3.39
N ASN A 62 -4.56 -4.05 -3.54
CA ASN A 62 -5.09 -3.28 -4.66
C ASN A 62 -3.94 -2.64 -5.44
N PRO A 63 -3.72 -3.01 -6.72
CA PRO A 63 -2.63 -2.48 -7.54
C PRO A 63 -2.60 -0.96 -7.63
N TYR A 64 -3.75 -0.30 -7.69
CA TYR A 64 -3.83 1.17 -7.74
C TYR A 64 -3.32 1.81 -6.46
N ILE A 65 -3.67 1.26 -5.29
CA ILE A 65 -3.18 1.75 -4.00
C ILE A 65 -1.67 1.51 -3.87
N LEU A 66 -1.18 0.34 -4.26
CA LEU A 66 0.25 0.04 -4.27
C LEU A 66 1.02 1.00 -5.17
N LYS A 67 0.46 1.36 -6.32
CA LYS A 67 1.06 2.33 -7.24
C LYS A 67 1.17 3.73 -6.62
N ILE A 68 0.11 4.20 -5.95
CA ILE A 68 0.12 5.48 -5.22
C ILE A 68 1.24 5.47 -4.16
N LEU A 69 1.36 4.41 -3.40
CA LEU A 69 2.39 4.27 -2.36
C LEU A 69 3.80 4.19 -2.95
N GLN A 70 3.96 3.54 -4.11
CA GLN A 70 5.22 3.51 -4.85
C GLN A 70 5.67 4.92 -5.25
N GLU A 71 4.76 5.73 -5.77
CA GLU A 71 5.03 7.12 -6.16
C GLU A 71 5.44 7.99 -4.96
N GLU A 72 4.98 7.65 -3.76
CA GLU A 72 5.37 8.31 -2.50
C GLU A 72 6.64 7.69 -1.86
N GLY A 73 7.32 6.78 -2.56
CA GLY A 73 8.60 6.21 -2.13
C GLY A 73 8.49 5.00 -1.19
N CYS A 74 7.29 4.46 -0.98
CA CYS A 74 7.10 3.25 -0.17
C CYS A 74 7.50 1.99 -0.97
N GLY A 75 7.96 0.98 -0.26
CA GLY A 75 8.10 -0.38 -0.76
C GLY A 75 6.89 -1.24 -0.41
N THR A 76 6.95 -2.53 -0.72
CA THR A 76 5.95 -3.53 -0.37
C THR A 76 6.50 -4.56 0.61
N ASP A 77 5.71 -4.91 1.62
CA ASP A 77 5.95 -6.06 2.49
C ASP A 77 4.99 -7.18 2.09
N CYS A 78 5.54 -8.29 1.61
CA CYS A 78 4.84 -9.42 1.06
C CYS A 78 4.94 -10.63 1.98
N SER A 79 3.83 -11.32 2.21
CA SER A 79 3.76 -12.53 3.02
C SER A 79 3.46 -13.79 2.21
N SER A 80 3.24 -13.66 0.89
CA SER A 80 2.92 -14.78 0.00
C SER A 80 3.48 -14.57 -1.40
N TYR A 81 3.54 -15.65 -2.17
CA TYR A 81 3.98 -15.59 -3.57
C TYR A 81 3.07 -14.69 -4.43
N THR A 82 1.76 -14.74 -4.21
CA THR A 82 0.79 -13.90 -4.92
C THR A 82 1.04 -12.41 -4.67
N GLU A 83 1.40 -12.03 -3.45
CA GLU A 83 1.75 -10.64 -3.12
C GLU A 83 3.04 -10.20 -3.80
N LEU A 84 4.02 -11.10 -3.93
CA LEU A 84 5.25 -10.85 -4.70
C LEU A 84 4.95 -10.60 -6.18
N LEU A 85 4.08 -11.43 -6.78
CA LEU A 85 3.65 -11.25 -8.17
C LEU A 85 2.92 -9.92 -8.35
N MET A 86 2.03 -9.55 -7.44
CA MET A 86 1.33 -8.28 -7.49
C MET A 86 2.30 -7.10 -7.40
N SER A 87 3.27 -7.17 -6.49
CA SER A 87 4.31 -6.14 -6.35
C SER A 87 5.12 -5.99 -7.63
N LYS A 88 5.52 -7.12 -8.26
CA LYS A 88 6.24 -7.11 -9.54
C LYS A 88 5.42 -6.46 -10.66
N VAL A 89 4.14 -6.82 -10.79
CA VAL A 89 3.23 -6.23 -11.80
C VAL A 89 3.05 -4.72 -11.57
N CYS A 90 3.06 -4.27 -10.32
CA CYS A 90 3.00 -2.84 -9.98
C CYS A 90 4.33 -2.10 -10.22
N GLY A 91 5.40 -2.82 -10.60
CA GLY A 91 6.70 -2.23 -10.92
C GLY A 91 7.66 -2.10 -9.74
N PHE A 92 7.37 -2.75 -8.60
CA PHE A 92 8.35 -2.86 -7.52
C PHE A 92 9.42 -3.89 -7.86
N SER A 93 10.65 -3.66 -7.42
CA SER A 93 11.76 -4.56 -7.64
C SER A 93 12.85 -4.43 -6.58
N GLY A 94 13.66 -5.45 -6.43
CA GLY A 94 14.85 -5.43 -5.60
C GLY A 94 14.61 -4.99 -4.16
N ARG A 95 15.20 -3.86 -3.79
CA ARG A 95 15.13 -3.29 -2.43
C ARG A 95 13.77 -2.70 -2.07
N ASP A 96 12.86 -2.60 -3.03
CA ASP A 96 11.51 -2.10 -2.79
C ASP A 96 10.55 -3.17 -2.32
N ILE A 97 11.00 -4.43 -2.29
CA ILE A 97 10.21 -5.56 -1.83
C ILE A 97 10.86 -6.20 -0.61
N MET A 98 10.09 -6.28 0.48
CA MET A 98 10.40 -7.07 1.67
C MET A 98 9.56 -8.35 1.64
N PHE A 99 10.13 -9.46 2.05
CA PHE A 99 9.39 -10.71 2.22
C PHE A 99 9.40 -11.11 3.70
N SER A 100 8.24 -11.06 4.33
CA SER A 100 8.02 -11.37 5.74
C SER A 100 7.07 -12.55 5.85
N SER A 101 7.61 -13.76 5.84
CA SER A 101 6.80 -14.97 5.94
C SER A 101 7.52 -16.05 6.73
N ASN A 102 6.73 -16.92 7.37
CA ASN A 102 7.19 -18.16 7.98
C ASN A 102 7.19 -19.33 6.98
N ASP A 103 7.12 -19.04 5.68
CA ASP A 103 7.12 -20.03 4.62
C ASP A 103 8.48 -20.71 4.47
N THR A 104 8.46 -21.81 3.72
CA THR A 104 9.66 -22.65 3.52
C THR A 104 10.79 -21.88 2.81
N PRO A 105 12.05 -22.31 3.03
CA PRO A 105 13.20 -21.76 2.31
C PRO A 105 13.08 -21.78 0.79
N GLU A 106 12.28 -22.71 0.23
CA GLU A 106 12.04 -22.83 -1.21
C GLU A 106 11.28 -21.64 -1.77
N ILE A 107 10.22 -21.15 -1.08
CA ILE A 107 9.45 -19.98 -1.49
C ILE A 107 10.31 -18.72 -1.40
N GLY A 108 11.11 -18.58 -0.36
CA GLY A 108 12.09 -17.51 -0.23
C GLY A 108 13.13 -17.50 -1.35
N ARG A 109 13.61 -18.67 -1.78
CA ARG A 109 14.56 -18.81 -2.90
C ARG A 109 13.90 -18.54 -4.25
N ALA A 110 12.65 -18.96 -4.48
CA ALA A 110 11.91 -18.66 -5.69
C ALA A 110 11.74 -17.15 -5.87
N SER A 111 11.39 -16.42 -4.80
CA SER A 111 11.30 -14.96 -4.82
C SER A 111 12.64 -14.27 -5.07
N CYS A 112 13.76 -14.88 -4.63
CA CYS A 112 15.11 -14.37 -4.87
C CYS A 112 15.62 -14.68 -6.29
N ARG A 113 15.20 -15.77 -6.92
CA ARG A 113 15.61 -16.14 -8.28
C ARG A 113 14.92 -15.31 -9.36
N GLU A 114 13.75 -14.78 -9.10
CA GLU A 114 13.05 -13.87 -10.01
C GLU A 114 13.51 -12.41 -9.91
N ARG A 115 14.61 -12.15 -9.18
CA ARG A 115 15.30 -10.86 -9.17
C ARG A 115 16.22 -10.71 -10.40
N VAL A 116 15.65 -10.78 -11.57
CA VAL A 116 16.36 -10.39 -12.79
C VAL A 116 15.63 -9.24 -13.42
#